data_12af1c0652ee00c03b5b1af10317e490
#
_entry.id   12af1c0652ee00c03b5b1af10317e490
#
_cell.length_a   1.000
_cell.length_b   1.000
_cell.length_c   1.000
_cell.angle_alpha   90.00
_cell.angle_beta   90.00
_cell.angle_gamma   90.00
#
_symmetry.space_group_name_H-M   'P 1'
#
loop_
_entity.id
_entity.type
_entity.pdbx_description
1 polymer ?
#
loop_
_entity_poly.entity_id
_entity_poly.type
_entity_poly.pdbx_seq_one_letter_code
_entity_poly.pdbx_strand_id
1 'polypeptide(L)'
;MRLSEKQQIFTACIGKLILFASSKEYGLTQGDGYRDPRVFGEMGEKRSYTSKNSVHKIRLAHDFNLFVKGEFISDGGHPAWLELGEHWECLHKDARWGGRFDDANHFSFEHWGCK
;
A
#
# COMPACT_ATOMS: atom_id res chain seq x y z
N MET A 1 -0.02 13.27 -16.81
CA MET A 1 -0.05 13.63 -15.37
C MET A 1 1.36 13.54 -14.82
N ARG A 2 1.80 14.55 -14.11
CA ARG A 2 3.12 14.55 -13.48
C ARG A 2 3.14 13.59 -12.28
N LEU A 3 4.31 13.06 -11.96
CA LEU A 3 4.46 12.13 -10.83
C LEU A 3 3.96 12.76 -9.51
N SER A 4 4.28 14.03 -9.26
CA SER A 4 3.85 14.72 -8.05
C SER A 4 2.33 14.82 -7.92
N GLU A 5 1.62 14.96 -9.03
CA GLU A 5 0.14 14.95 -9.04
C GLU A 5 -0.39 13.56 -8.71
N LYS A 6 0.22 12.53 -9.29
CA LYS A 6 -0.15 11.14 -8.99
C LYS A 6 0.09 10.79 -7.52
N GLN A 7 1.20 11.26 -6.95
CA GLN A 7 1.51 11.07 -5.53
C GLN A 7 0.47 11.72 -4.62
N GLN A 8 -0.02 12.92 -4.98
CA GLN A 8 -1.06 13.60 -4.21
C GLN A 8 -2.38 12.83 -4.25
N ILE A 9 -2.75 12.32 -5.42
CA ILE A 9 -3.95 11.49 -5.57
C ILE A 9 -3.81 10.20 -4.77
N PHE A 10 -2.64 9.58 -4.81
CA PHE A 10 -2.35 8.38 -4.01
C PHE A 10 -2.58 8.64 -2.52
N THR A 11 -2.01 9.74 -2.01
CA THR A 11 -2.15 10.10 -0.59
C THR A 11 -3.62 10.33 -0.21
N ALA A 12 -4.39 10.99 -1.07
CA ALA A 12 -5.82 11.19 -0.83
C ALA A 12 -6.57 9.86 -0.80
N CYS A 13 -6.22 8.91 -1.66
CA CYS A 13 -6.80 7.58 -1.66
C CYS A 13 -6.43 6.79 -0.40
N ILE A 14 -5.21 6.94 0.10
CA ILE A 14 -4.81 6.34 1.38
C ILE A 14 -5.71 6.87 2.51
N GLY A 15 -5.98 8.18 2.52
CA GLY A 15 -6.92 8.76 3.49
C GLY A 15 -8.31 8.12 3.42
N LYS A 16 -8.82 7.90 2.20
CA LYS A 16 -10.11 7.23 2.01
C LYS A 16 -10.10 5.79 2.50
N LEU A 17 -9.01 5.07 2.27
CA LEU A 17 -8.85 3.69 2.76
C LEU A 17 -8.88 3.65 4.29
N ILE A 18 -8.17 4.58 4.94
CA ILE A 18 -8.13 4.67 6.40
C ILE A 18 -9.54 4.93 6.94
N LEU A 19 -10.29 5.85 6.34
CA LEU A 19 -11.66 6.13 6.75
C LEU A 19 -12.58 4.93 6.56
N PHE A 20 -12.43 4.20 5.47
CA PHE A 20 -13.18 2.97 5.23
C PHE A 20 -12.88 1.92 6.31
N ALA A 21 -11.61 1.69 6.62
CA ALA A 21 -11.21 0.75 7.66
C ALA A 21 -11.83 1.14 9.01
N SER A 22 -11.78 2.43 9.35
CA SER A 22 -12.38 2.96 10.58
C SER A 22 -13.89 2.70 10.64
N SER A 23 -14.59 2.85 9.51
CA SER A 23 -16.03 2.60 9.43
C SER A 23 -16.38 1.13 9.67
N LYS A 24 -15.46 0.22 9.41
CA LYS A 24 -15.60 -1.22 9.67
C LYS A 24 -15.08 -1.62 11.04
N GLU A 25 -14.62 -0.66 11.83
CA GLU A 25 -14.00 -0.90 13.14
C GLU A 25 -12.69 -1.73 13.04
N TYR A 26 -12.02 -1.67 11.90
CA TYR A 26 -10.69 -2.25 11.72
C TYR A 26 -9.65 -1.24 12.18
N GLY A 27 -8.69 -1.69 13.00
CA GLY A 27 -7.55 -0.87 13.41
C GLY A 27 -6.42 -0.99 12.39
N LEU A 28 -5.86 0.14 12.00
CA LEU A 28 -4.66 0.17 11.15
C LEU A 28 -3.53 0.86 11.89
N THR A 29 -2.34 0.30 11.78
CA THR A 29 -1.11 1.03 12.13
C THR A 29 -0.24 1.10 10.89
N GLN A 30 0.64 2.10 10.85
CA GLN A 30 1.45 2.33 9.66
C GLN A 30 2.64 1.37 9.62
N GLY A 31 2.82 0.71 8.49
CA GLY A 31 4.03 -0.02 8.16
C GLY A 31 4.94 0.84 7.29
N ASP A 32 5.55 0.24 6.26
CA ASP A 32 6.45 0.98 5.36
C ASP A 32 5.66 1.91 4.44
N GLY A 33 6.12 3.15 4.36
CA GLY A 33 5.65 4.12 3.38
C GLY A 33 6.74 4.39 2.35
N TYR A 34 7.27 5.63 2.35
CA TYR A 34 8.38 5.99 1.47
C TYR A 34 9.66 5.23 1.83
N ARG A 35 10.26 4.59 0.84
CA ARG A 35 11.58 3.94 0.97
C ARG A 35 12.63 4.84 0.35
N ASP A 36 13.43 5.48 1.21
CA ASP A 36 14.45 6.44 0.79
C ASP A 36 15.51 5.76 -0.08
N PRO A 37 15.74 6.24 -1.32
CA PRO A 37 16.76 5.66 -2.20
C PRO A 37 18.17 5.66 -1.63
N ARG A 38 18.47 6.55 -0.68
CA ARG A 38 19.78 6.58 0.00
C ARG A 38 20.02 5.30 0.81
N VAL A 39 18.96 4.63 1.24
CA VAL A 39 19.02 3.39 2.02
C VAL A 39 18.71 2.17 1.14
N PHE A 40 17.66 2.26 0.33
CA PHE A 40 17.13 1.12 -0.43
C PHE A 40 17.58 1.08 -1.89
N GLY A 41 18.31 2.08 -2.35
CA GLY A 41 18.72 2.24 -3.75
C GLY A 41 17.67 2.95 -4.58
N GLU A 42 18.09 3.52 -5.70
CA GLU A 42 17.21 4.13 -6.69
C GLU A 42 16.34 3.09 -7.40
N MET A 43 15.35 3.52 -8.18
CA MET A 43 14.58 2.61 -9.03
C MET A 43 15.54 1.81 -9.92
N GLY A 44 15.35 0.48 -9.91
CA GLY A 44 16.23 -0.42 -10.64
C GLY A 44 17.43 -0.94 -9.85
N GLU A 45 17.71 -0.39 -8.66
CA GLU A 45 18.75 -0.85 -7.75
C GLU A 45 18.13 -1.57 -6.56
N LYS A 46 18.82 -2.58 -6.02
CA LYS A 46 18.37 -3.26 -4.80
C LYS A 46 19.40 -3.08 -3.69
N ARG A 47 18.93 -2.49 -2.58
CA ARG A 47 19.65 -2.42 -1.31
C ARG A 47 18.66 -2.80 -0.21
N SER A 48 19.17 -3.43 0.86
CA SER A 48 18.33 -3.86 1.97
C SER A 48 17.24 -4.85 1.52
N TYR A 49 16.07 -4.86 2.16
CA TYR A 49 15.02 -5.87 1.94
C TYR A 49 14.03 -5.53 0.84
N THR A 50 14.11 -4.33 0.26
CA THR A 50 13.13 -3.90 -0.75
C THR A 50 13.42 -4.53 -2.12
N SER A 51 12.40 -4.65 -2.97
CA SER A 51 12.63 -5.00 -4.37
C SER A 51 13.24 -3.80 -5.12
N LYS A 52 14.01 -4.07 -6.18
CA LYS A 52 14.71 -3.02 -6.92
C LYS A 52 13.76 -2.03 -7.61
N ASN A 53 12.55 -2.47 -7.98
CA ASN A 53 11.55 -1.65 -8.67
C ASN A 53 10.33 -1.32 -7.80
N SER A 54 10.52 -1.26 -6.48
CA SER A 54 9.43 -0.97 -5.55
C SER A 54 8.90 0.44 -5.73
N VAL A 55 7.58 0.58 -5.90
CA VAL A 55 6.91 1.89 -5.96
C VAL A 55 6.87 2.63 -4.62
N HIS A 56 7.26 1.97 -3.51
CA HIS A 56 7.57 2.66 -2.25
C HIS A 56 8.66 3.72 -2.44
N LYS A 57 9.61 3.49 -3.36
CA LYS A 57 10.72 4.41 -3.62
C LYS A 57 10.27 5.73 -4.25
N ILE A 58 9.08 5.77 -4.83
CA ILE A 58 8.52 6.95 -5.49
C ILE A 58 7.21 7.42 -4.85
N ARG A 59 6.99 7.08 -3.59
CA ARG A 59 5.82 7.48 -2.79
C ARG A 59 4.49 7.04 -3.37
N LEU A 60 4.43 5.87 -4.00
CA LEU A 60 3.21 5.30 -4.58
C LEU A 60 2.85 3.95 -3.96
N ALA A 61 3.33 3.68 -2.75
CA ALA A 61 2.92 2.50 -1.99
C ALA A 61 2.94 2.79 -0.49
N HIS A 62 2.08 2.10 0.23
CA HIS A 62 2.03 2.15 1.69
C HIS A 62 1.58 0.79 2.22
N ASP A 63 2.26 0.32 3.26
CA ASP A 63 1.90 -0.90 3.96
C ASP A 63 1.22 -0.56 5.29
N PHE A 64 0.23 -1.37 5.66
CA PHE A 64 -0.46 -1.24 6.93
C PHE A 64 -0.41 -2.53 7.72
N ASN A 65 -0.41 -2.42 9.04
CA ASN A 65 -0.71 -3.52 9.94
C ASN A 65 -2.20 -3.46 10.27
N LEU A 66 -2.85 -4.61 10.32
CA LEU A 66 -4.29 -4.72 10.54
C LEU A 66 -4.58 -5.35 11.90
N PHE A 67 -5.53 -4.75 12.62
CA PHE A 67 -6.05 -5.26 13.88
C PHE A 67 -7.57 -5.37 13.78
N VAL A 68 -8.10 -6.52 14.18
CA VAL A 68 -9.54 -6.76 14.24
C VAL A 68 -9.89 -7.11 15.68
N LYS A 69 -10.75 -6.32 16.29
CA LYS A 69 -11.13 -6.49 17.71
C LYS A 69 -9.90 -6.52 18.63
N GLY A 70 -8.92 -5.67 18.33
CA GLY A 70 -7.70 -5.55 19.10
C GLY A 70 -6.64 -6.61 18.83
N GLU A 71 -6.91 -7.57 17.95
CA GLU A 71 -5.95 -8.62 17.62
C GLU A 71 -5.22 -8.33 16.31
N PHE A 72 -3.90 -8.47 16.32
CA PHE A 72 -3.08 -8.35 15.13
C PHE A 72 -3.39 -9.48 14.14
N ILE A 73 -3.64 -9.13 12.88
CA ILE A 73 -3.96 -10.08 11.82
C ILE A 73 -2.71 -10.34 10.98
N SER A 74 -2.06 -11.47 11.23
CA SER A 74 -0.89 -11.91 10.45
C SER A 74 -1.27 -12.72 9.21
N ASP A 75 -2.48 -13.29 9.18
CA ASP A 75 -2.94 -14.10 8.06
C ASP A 75 -3.41 -13.20 6.90
N GLY A 76 -2.68 -13.21 5.79
CA GLY A 76 -3.03 -12.46 4.58
C GLY A 76 -4.32 -12.93 3.91
N GLY A 77 -4.84 -14.11 4.27
CA GLY A 77 -6.12 -14.62 3.79
C GLY A 77 -7.32 -14.19 4.63
N HIS A 78 -7.12 -13.42 5.70
CA HIS A 78 -8.23 -12.97 6.54
C HIS A 78 -9.21 -12.10 5.73
N PRO A 79 -10.53 -12.31 5.90
CA PRO A 79 -11.55 -11.58 5.11
C PRO A 79 -11.45 -10.04 5.20
N ALA A 80 -10.98 -9.50 6.32
CA ALA A 80 -10.83 -8.06 6.46
C ALA A 80 -9.82 -7.49 5.46
N TRP A 81 -8.74 -8.21 5.16
CA TRP A 81 -7.79 -7.80 4.13
C TRP A 81 -8.45 -7.73 2.75
N LEU A 82 -9.27 -8.71 2.41
CA LEU A 82 -9.98 -8.72 1.13
C LEU A 82 -10.93 -7.52 1.01
N GLU A 83 -11.65 -7.19 2.08
CA GLU A 83 -12.53 -6.01 2.09
C GLU A 83 -11.74 -4.73 1.83
N LEU A 84 -10.61 -4.56 2.52
CA LEU A 84 -9.75 -3.40 2.34
C LEU A 84 -9.17 -3.35 0.93
N GLY A 85 -8.70 -4.49 0.43
CA GLY A 85 -8.11 -4.58 -0.89
C GLY A 85 -9.09 -4.27 -2.01
N GLU A 86 -10.29 -4.82 -1.94
CA GLU A 86 -11.32 -4.56 -2.94
C GLU A 86 -11.77 -3.09 -2.91
N HIS A 87 -11.91 -2.51 -1.73
CA HIS A 87 -12.22 -1.08 -1.61
C HIS A 87 -11.13 -0.23 -2.23
N TRP A 88 -9.87 -0.54 -1.93
CA TRP A 88 -8.70 0.17 -2.49
C TRP A 88 -8.72 0.13 -4.02
N GLU A 89 -8.95 -1.04 -4.60
CA GLU A 89 -8.96 -1.23 -6.05
C GLU A 89 -10.05 -0.41 -6.75
N CYS A 90 -11.12 -0.06 -6.03
CA CYS A 90 -12.21 0.78 -6.56
C CYS A 90 -11.92 2.28 -6.49
N LEU A 91 -10.89 2.71 -5.77
CA LEU A 91 -10.64 4.14 -5.55
C LEU A 91 -9.97 4.83 -6.73
N HIS A 92 -9.22 4.10 -7.54
CA HIS A 92 -8.49 4.66 -8.68
C HIS A 92 -8.14 3.56 -9.69
N LYS A 93 -8.03 3.94 -10.96
CA LYS A 93 -7.70 2.99 -12.04
C LYS A 93 -6.33 2.32 -11.88
N ASP A 94 -5.38 3.02 -11.24
CA ASP A 94 -4.02 2.51 -11.01
C ASP A 94 -3.86 1.83 -9.66
N ALA A 95 -4.91 1.78 -8.83
CA ALA A 95 -4.83 1.17 -7.52
C ALA A 95 -4.62 -0.35 -7.62
N ARG A 96 -3.63 -0.85 -6.90
CA ARG A 96 -3.30 -2.27 -6.82
C ARG A 96 -3.19 -2.67 -5.37
N TRP A 97 -3.81 -3.80 -5.05
CA TRP A 97 -3.72 -4.37 -3.71
C TRP A 97 -2.78 -5.57 -3.73
N GLY A 98 -1.83 -5.60 -2.79
CA GLY A 98 -0.80 -6.63 -2.72
C GLY A 98 -1.31 -8.03 -2.43
N GLY A 99 -2.54 -8.19 -1.93
CA GLY A 99 -3.15 -9.50 -1.74
C GLY A 99 -3.31 -10.30 -3.05
N ARG A 100 -3.24 -9.65 -4.18
CA ARG A 100 -3.23 -10.31 -5.49
C ARG A 100 -1.88 -10.94 -5.82
N PHE A 101 -0.83 -10.64 -5.05
CA PHE A 101 0.53 -11.19 -5.22
C PHE A 101 1.19 -11.50 -3.86
N ASP A 102 0.41 -12.09 -2.96
CA ASP A 102 0.87 -12.59 -1.65
C ASP A 102 1.47 -11.54 -0.71
N ASP A 103 0.96 -10.31 -0.78
CA ASP A 103 1.43 -9.21 0.05
C ASP A 103 0.24 -8.36 0.51
N ALA A 104 -0.63 -8.97 1.31
CA ALA A 104 -1.94 -8.43 1.67
C ALA A 104 -1.91 -7.05 2.34
N ASN A 105 -0.82 -6.69 3.01
CA ASN A 105 -0.69 -5.40 3.70
C ASN A 105 -0.25 -4.26 2.78
N HIS A 106 0.02 -4.55 1.50
CA HIS A 106 0.56 -3.60 0.52
C HIS A 106 -0.55 -2.97 -0.33
N PHE A 107 -0.55 -1.65 -0.39
CA PHE A 107 -1.49 -0.85 -1.20
C PHE A 107 -0.70 0.14 -2.03
N SER A 108 -0.88 0.11 -3.34
CA SER A 108 -0.04 0.90 -4.24
C SER A 108 -0.80 1.42 -5.44
N PHE A 109 -0.18 2.37 -6.15
CA PHE A 109 -0.54 2.72 -7.51
C PHE A 109 0.50 2.14 -8.46
N GLU A 110 0.03 1.46 -9.50
CA GLU A 110 0.91 0.98 -10.54
C GLU A 110 1.54 2.16 -11.29
N HIS A 111 2.84 2.05 -11.54
CA HIS A 111 3.60 3.07 -12.27
C HIS A 111 4.64 2.39 -13.13
N TRP A 112 4.55 2.59 -14.46
CA TRP A 112 5.42 1.93 -15.44
C TRP A 112 5.48 0.41 -15.26
N GLY A 113 4.32 -0.21 -15.01
CA GLY A 113 4.24 -1.65 -14.78
C GLY A 113 4.68 -2.13 -13.40
N CYS A 114 5.13 -1.24 -12.51
CA CYS A 114 5.54 -1.56 -11.14
C CYS A 114 4.38 -1.32 -10.17
N LYS A 115 4.23 -2.20 -9.20
CA LYS A 115 3.10 -2.12 -8.26
C LYS A 115 3.44 -2.60 -6.84
#